data_e6defbe1c3cd45d5e61112c97ee23efe
#
_entry.id   e6defbe1c3cd45d5e61112c97ee23efe
#
_cell.length_a   1.000
_cell.length_b   1.000
_cell.length_c   1.000
_cell.angle_alpha   90.00
_cell.angle_beta   90.00
_cell.angle_gamma   90.00
#
_symmetry.space_group_name_H-M   'P 1'
#
loop_
_entity.id
_entity.type
_entity.pdbx_description
1 polymer ?
#
loop_
_entity_poly.entity_id
_entity_poly.type
_entity_poly.pdbx_seq_one_letter_code
_entity_poly.pdbx_strand_id
1 'polypeptide(L)'
;NMDFGLYRDDGLGVQSNMPGPQLEKAKKELIRFFKDNQLQISIQANLQIANYLDVTFNLSTGKYRPYRKPNNTPLYIHKESNHPPKILRQLPATISAHLSNVSSDADEFAKVKMDYQNALRNSGFDEKIEFSTNKKAKARRSRKVIWFNPPYNAAVADNIGKKFFSIVDKHFTHDHKFRKDFNRNTLKLSYSCMPSGK
;
A
#
# COMPACT_ATOMS: atom_id res chain seq x y z
N ASN A 1 -23.91 -16.07 -7.77
CA ASN A 1 -22.44 -16.01 -7.62
C ASN A 1 -22.10 -15.14 -6.41
N MET A 2 -21.16 -15.59 -5.61
CA MET A 2 -20.62 -14.89 -4.47
C MET A 2 -19.17 -14.54 -4.80
N ASP A 3 -18.84 -13.25 -4.75
CA ASP A 3 -17.45 -12.79 -4.84
C ASP A 3 -16.88 -12.71 -3.44
N PHE A 4 -15.75 -13.33 -3.20
CA PHE A 4 -15.10 -13.38 -1.89
C PHE A 4 -13.63 -12.99 -1.98
N GLY A 5 -13.21 -12.04 -1.16
CA GLY A 5 -11.83 -11.61 -0.99
C GLY A 5 -11.34 -11.91 0.42
N LEU A 6 -10.17 -12.53 0.52
CA LEU A 6 -9.50 -12.80 1.79
C LEU A 6 -8.13 -12.12 1.82
N TYR A 7 -7.84 -11.42 2.89
CA TYR A 7 -6.53 -10.84 3.15
C TYR A 7 -6.13 -11.12 4.60
N ARG A 8 -5.21 -12.07 4.79
CA ARG A 8 -4.79 -12.57 6.10
C ARG A 8 -5.99 -13.07 6.93
N ASP A 9 -6.38 -12.31 7.95
CA ASP A 9 -7.46 -12.56 8.88
C ASP A 9 -8.78 -11.83 8.52
N ASP A 10 -8.73 -10.89 7.59
CA ASP A 10 -9.90 -10.13 7.14
C ASP A 10 -10.52 -10.72 5.87
N GLY A 11 -11.83 -10.91 5.85
CA GLY A 11 -12.59 -11.37 4.69
C GLY A 11 -13.71 -10.42 4.30
N LEU A 12 -13.95 -10.26 2.99
CA LEU A 12 -15.09 -9.54 2.43
C LEU A 12 -15.81 -10.43 1.42
N GLY A 13 -17.09 -10.72 1.67
CA GLY A 13 -17.98 -11.40 0.72
C GLY A 13 -19.01 -10.42 0.17
N VAL A 14 -19.22 -10.44 -1.14
CA VAL A 14 -20.27 -9.67 -1.80
C VAL A 14 -21.21 -10.66 -2.49
N GLN A 15 -22.48 -10.57 -2.14
CA GLN A 15 -23.54 -11.40 -2.72
C GLN A 15 -24.70 -10.49 -3.12
N SER A 16 -25.15 -10.61 -4.35
CA SER A 16 -26.35 -9.92 -4.82
C SER A 16 -27.59 -10.83 -4.75
N ASN A 17 -28.72 -10.25 -4.36
CA ASN A 17 -30.05 -10.88 -4.42
C ASN A 17 -30.20 -12.20 -3.64
N MET A 18 -29.51 -12.35 -2.51
CA MET A 18 -29.70 -13.50 -1.63
C MET A 18 -30.81 -13.21 -0.62
N PRO A 19 -31.88 -14.01 -0.53
CA PRO A 19 -32.87 -13.88 0.53
C PRO A 19 -32.28 -14.06 1.92
N GLY A 20 -32.79 -13.29 2.90
CA GLY A 20 -32.28 -13.30 4.28
C GLY A 20 -32.10 -14.69 4.91
N PRO A 21 -33.06 -15.63 4.79
CA PRO A 21 -32.89 -16.99 5.32
C PRO A 21 -31.73 -17.76 4.68
N GLN A 22 -31.49 -17.59 3.38
CA GLN A 22 -30.38 -18.23 2.69
C GLN A 22 -29.02 -17.63 3.12
N LEU A 23 -28.97 -16.33 3.33
CA LEU A 23 -27.78 -15.64 3.82
C LEU A 23 -27.42 -16.11 5.24
N GLU A 24 -28.41 -16.24 6.12
CA GLU A 24 -28.20 -16.77 7.48
C GLU A 24 -27.75 -18.23 7.48
N LYS A 25 -28.25 -19.04 6.55
CA LYS A 25 -27.78 -20.41 6.37
C LYS A 25 -26.33 -20.45 5.92
N ALA A 26 -25.97 -19.67 4.90
CA ALA A 26 -24.59 -19.58 4.41
C ALA A 26 -23.62 -19.09 5.48
N LYS A 27 -24.02 -18.08 6.29
CA LYS A 27 -23.27 -17.60 7.43
C LYS A 27 -23.00 -18.70 8.46
N LYS A 28 -24.03 -19.47 8.83
CA LYS A 28 -23.88 -20.58 9.79
C LYS A 28 -22.97 -21.69 9.24
N GLU A 29 -23.09 -22.03 7.96
CA GLU A 29 -22.23 -23.00 7.30
C GLU A 29 -20.76 -22.55 7.29
N LEU A 30 -20.51 -21.28 7.02
CA LEU A 30 -19.17 -20.71 7.04
C LEU A 30 -18.58 -20.75 8.47
N ILE A 31 -19.33 -20.31 9.47
CA ILE A 31 -18.90 -20.36 10.89
C ILE A 31 -18.58 -21.81 11.29
N ARG A 32 -19.43 -22.77 10.91
CA ARG A 32 -19.19 -24.19 11.20
C ARG A 32 -17.91 -24.69 10.54
N PHE A 33 -17.70 -24.39 9.26
CA PHE A 33 -16.51 -24.78 8.53
C PHE A 33 -15.22 -24.31 9.24
N PHE A 34 -15.18 -23.04 9.66
CA PHE A 34 -14.01 -22.51 10.37
C PHE A 34 -13.84 -23.17 11.74
N LYS A 35 -14.94 -23.38 12.48
CA LYS A 35 -14.93 -24.05 13.79
C LYS A 35 -14.41 -25.48 13.70
N ASP A 36 -14.84 -26.23 12.69
CA ASP A 36 -14.40 -27.61 12.46
C ASP A 36 -12.89 -27.69 12.14
N ASN A 37 -12.31 -26.59 11.63
CA ASN A 37 -10.87 -26.40 11.41
C ASN A 37 -10.15 -25.68 12.56
N GLN A 38 -10.74 -25.63 13.77
CA GLN A 38 -10.17 -25.00 14.98
C GLN A 38 -9.91 -23.49 14.85
N LEU A 39 -10.63 -22.83 13.97
CA LEU A 39 -10.57 -21.37 13.77
C LEU A 39 -11.87 -20.72 14.25
N GLN A 40 -11.77 -19.51 14.78
CA GLN A 40 -12.92 -18.71 15.14
C GLN A 40 -13.07 -17.54 14.18
N ILE A 41 -14.28 -17.33 13.68
CA ILE A 41 -14.61 -16.17 12.86
C ILE A 41 -15.86 -15.48 13.39
N SER A 42 -15.92 -14.16 13.18
CA SER A 42 -17.13 -13.36 13.35
C SER A 42 -17.58 -12.83 12.00
N ILE A 43 -18.86 -12.98 11.67
CA ILE A 43 -19.40 -12.54 10.38
C ILE A 43 -20.48 -11.50 10.63
N GLN A 44 -20.29 -10.31 10.06
CA GLN A 44 -21.32 -9.29 9.94
C GLN A 44 -21.97 -9.42 8.57
N ALA A 45 -23.28 -9.51 8.52
CA ALA A 45 -24.02 -9.66 7.26
C ALA A 45 -25.04 -8.52 7.09
N ASN A 46 -25.57 -8.35 5.87
CA ASN A 46 -26.54 -7.32 5.52
C ASN A 46 -26.04 -5.88 5.73
N LEU A 47 -24.74 -5.65 5.60
CA LEU A 47 -24.16 -4.31 5.69
C LEU A 47 -24.43 -3.54 4.40
N GLN A 48 -24.99 -2.33 4.52
CA GLN A 48 -25.05 -1.37 3.42
C GLN A 48 -23.75 -0.56 3.32
N ILE A 49 -23.07 -0.40 4.44
CA ILE A 49 -21.75 0.24 4.53
C ILE A 49 -20.81 -0.79 5.13
N ALA A 50 -19.78 -1.15 4.39
CA ALA A 50 -18.77 -2.12 4.81
C ALA A 50 -17.38 -1.50 4.82
N ASN A 51 -16.65 -1.71 5.91
CA ASN A 51 -15.24 -1.37 5.99
C ASN A 51 -14.41 -2.62 5.72
N TYR A 52 -13.51 -2.54 4.74
CA TYR A 52 -12.59 -3.62 4.44
C TYR A 52 -11.20 -3.05 4.16
N LEU A 53 -10.23 -3.48 4.92
CA LEU A 53 -8.86 -2.94 4.90
C LEU A 53 -8.85 -1.42 5.09
N ASP A 54 -8.39 -0.69 4.09
CA ASP A 54 -8.29 0.77 4.08
C ASP A 54 -9.42 1.47 3.29
N VAL A 55 -10.53 0.76 3.02
CA VAL A 55 -11.64 1.26 2.23
C VAL A 55 -12.98 1.08 2.94
N THR A 56 -13.81 2.14 2.92
CA THR A 56 -15.23 2.09 3.24
C THR A 56 -16.03 2.03 1.94
N PHE A 57 -16.82 0.98 1.78
CA PHE A 57 -17.75 0.80 0.66
C PHE A 57 -19.16 1.20 1.09
N ASN A 58 -19.85 1.98 0.27
CA ASN A 58 -21.26 2.25 0.39
C ASN A 58 -22.00 1.51 -0.73
N LEU A 59 -22.62 0.39 -0.40
CA LEU A 59 -23.30 -0.49 -1.37
C LEU A 59 -24.56 0.14 -1.94
N SER A 60 -25.20 1.07 -1.22
CA SER A 60 -26.40 1.76 -1.69
C SER A 60 -26.10 2.74 -2.83
N THR A 61 -24.92 3.35 -2.83
CA THR A 61 -24.52 4.35 -3.84
C THR A 61 -23.47 3.83 -4.80
N GLY A 62 -22.86 2.67 -4.52
CA GLY A 62 -21.73 2.13 -5.27
C GLY A 62 -20.42 2.92 -5.08
N LYS A 63 -20.40 3.88 -4.14
CA LYS A 63 -19.24 4.72 -3.87
C LYS A 63 -18.34 4.11 -2.80
N TYR A 64 -17.05 4.47 -2.84
CA TYR A 64 -16.08 4.06 -1.85
C TYR A 64 -15.09 5.18 -1.54
N ARG A 65 -14.57 5.17 -0.32
CA ARG A 65 -13.60 6.16 0.18
C ARG A 65 -12.61 5.52 1.14
N PRO A 66 -11.48 6.19 1.43
CA PRO A 66 -10.53 5.74 2.45
C PRO A 66 -11.22 5.49 3.80
N TYR A 67 -10.97 4.32 4.36
CA TYR A 67 -11.38 3.99 5.73
C TYR A 67 -10.27 4.30 6.72
N ARG A 68 -10.65 4.81 7.84
CA ARG A 68 -9.78 5.01 8.99
C ARG A 68 -10.51 4.57 10.26
N LYS A 69 -9.79 3.83 11.10
CA LYS A 69 -10.34 3.46 12.42
C LYS A 69 -10.64 4.72 13.22
N PRO A 70 -11.74 4.77 13.99
CA PRO A 70 -12.03 5.87 14.89
C PRO A 70 -10.81 6.16 15.79
N ASN A 71 -10.55 7.44 16.06
CA ASN A 71 -9.43 7.92 16.88
C ASN A 71 -8.01 7.58 16.38
N ASN A 72 -7.87 7.11 15.14
CA ASN A 72 -6.55 6.90 14.53
C ASN A 72 -6.21 8.09 13.63
N THR A 73 -5.23 8.89 14.01
CA THR A 73 -4.71 9.99 13.20
C THR A 73 -3.62 9.47 12.27
N PRO A 74 -3.64 9.79 10.96
CA PRO A 74 -2.56 9.41 10.07
C PRO A 74 -1.23 9.98 10.58
N LEU A 75 -0.18 9.16 10.58
CA LEU A 75 1.17 9.57 10.95
C LEU A 75 2.11 9.32 9.77
N TYR A 76 2.90 10.31 9.44
CA TYR A 76 3.87 10.22 8.36
C TYR A 76 5.29 10.47 8.88
N ILE A 77 6.24 10.00 8.11
CA ILE A 77 7.66 10.24 8.36
C ILE A 77 7.90 11.75 8.28
N HIS A 78 8.55 12.33 9.29
CA HIS A 78 8.88 13.75 9.30
C HIS A 78 9.87 14.11 8.18
N LYS A 79 9.72 15.29 7.59
CA LYS A 79 10.55 15.79 6.49
C LYS A 79 12.05 15.80 6.81
N GLU A 80 12.39 16.05 8.08
CA GLU A 80 13.77 16.10 8.56
C GLU A 80 14.30 14.75 9.07
N SER A 81 13.53 13.68 8.89
CA SER A 81 13.96 12.36 9.36
C SER A 81 15.11 11.80 8.52
N ASN A 82 15.90 10.92 9.12
CA ASN A 82 17.02 10.27 8.46
C ASN A 82 16.55 9.20 7.45
N HIS A 83 15.91 9.66 6.35
CA HIS A 83 15.47 8.84 5.25
C HIS A 83 16.05 9.32 3.92
N PRO A 84 16.21 8.44 2.92
CA PRO A 84 16.69 8.85 1.61
C PRO A 84 15.86 10.01 1.06
N PRO A 85 16.47 11.10 0.57
CA PRO A 85 15.76 12.32 0.12
C PRO A 85 14.71 12.04 -0.96
N LYS A 86 14.91 10.99 -1.77
CA LYS A 86 13.95 10.56 -2.78
C LYS A 86 12.64 10.08 -2.16
N ILE A 87 12.71 9.34 -1.05
CA ILE A 87 11.53 8.84 -0.33
C ILE A 87 10.75 10.02 0.23
N LEU A 88 11.44 10.95 0.92
CA LEU A 88 10.82 12.13 1.49
C LEU A 88 10.13 12.98 0.43
N ARG A 89 10.79 13.28 -0.68
CA ARG A 89 10.21 14.06 -1.79
C ARG A 89 9.01 13.39 -2.47
N GLN A 90 8.95 12.06 -2.47
CA GLN A 90 7.86 11.33 -3.11
C GLN A 90 6.67 11.11 -2.18
N LEU A 91 6.82 11.32 -0.88
CA LEU A 91 5.79 10.99 0.11
C LEU A 91 4.45 11.72 -0.17
N PRO A 92 4.39 13.06 -0.39
CA PRO A 92 3.14 13.75 -0.65
C PRO A 92 2.41 13.23 -1.91
N ALA A 93 3.15 13.02 -3.00
CA ALA A 93 2.58 12.48 -4.23
C ALA A 93 2.09 11.03 -4.07
N THR A 94 2.79 10.23 -3.27
CA THR A 94 2.38 8.85 -2.98
C THR A 94 1.10 8.81 -2.17
N ILE A 95 0.94 9.70 -1.19
CA ILE A 95 -0.29 9.84 -0.40
C ILE A 95 -1.45 10.27 -1.30
N SER A 96 -1.27 11.30 -2.14
CA SER A 96 -2.28 11.76 -3.10
C SER A 96 -2.73 10.62 -4.02
N ALA A 97 -1.79 9.87 -4.57
CA ALA A 97 -2.08 8.74 -5.46
C ALA A 97 -2.80 7.59 -4.72
N HIS A 98 -2.39 7.26 -3.50
CA HIS A 98 -3.05 6.24 -2.69
C HIS A 98 -4.50 6.63 -2.40
N LEU A 99 -4.74 7.83 -1.85
CA LEU A 99 -6.08 8.31 -1.54
C LEU A 99 -6.97 8.38 -2.78
N SER A 100 -6.42 8.80 -3.93
CA SER A 100 -7.16 8.82 -5.19
C SER A 100 -7.55 7.41 -5.67
N ASN A 101 -6.68 6.41 -5.45
CA ASN A 101 -6.97 5.03 -5.82
C ASN A 101 -8.06 4.37 -4.96
N VAL A 102 -8.15 4.77 -3.68
CA VAL A 102 -9.14 4.25 -2.73
C VAL A 102 -10.35 5.18 -2.55
N SER A 103 -10.54 6.12 -3.46
CA SER A 103 -11.74 6.98 -3.58
C SER A 103 -12.42 6.74 -4.92
N SER A 104 -13.76 6.62 -4.92
CA SER A 104 -14.55 6.44 -6.14
C SER A 104 -14.47 7.65 -7.06
N ASP A 105 -14.49 8.83 -6.48
CA ASP A 105 -14.54 10.11 -7.17
C ASP A 105 -13.90 11.23 -6.32
N ALA A 106 -13.88 12.45 -6.88
CA ALA A 106 -13.32 13.62 -6.23
C ALA A 106 -14.09 14.04 -4.97
N ASP A 107 -15.41 13.83 -4.92
CA ASP A 107 -16.24 14.21 -3.78
C ASP A 107 -15.94 13.32 -2.57
N GLU A 108 -15.83 12.00 -2.79
CA GLU A 108 -15.44 11.05 -1.72
C GLU A 108 -14.00 11.28 -1.25
N PHE A 109 -13.10 11.65 -2.16
CA PHE A 109 -11.75 12.08 -1.82
C PHE A 109 -11.74 13.36 -0.95
N ALA A 110 -12.55 14.37 -1.32
CA ALA A 110 -12.60 15.65 -0.61
C ALA A 110 -13.04 15.49 0.85
N LYS A 111 -13.92 14.52 1.16
CA LYS A 111 -14.41 14.25 2.52
C LYS A 111 -13.30 13.87 3.49
N VAL A 112 -12.24 13.24 3.01
CA VAL A 112 -11.14 12.75 3.87
C VAL A 112 -9.85 13.56 3.71
N LYS A 113 -9.74 14.36 2.65
CA LYS A 113 -8.53 15.10 2.27
C LYS A 113 -7.94 15.90 3.43
N MET A 114 -8.77 16.59 4.20
CA MET A 114 -8.29 17.52 5.24
C MET A 114 -7.52 16.82 6.35
N ASP A 115 -7.95 15.65 6.77
CA ASP A 115 -7.27 14.88 7.82
C ASP A 115 -5.86 14.48 7.40
N TYR A 116 -5.74 14.00 6.16
CA TYR A 116 -4.44 13.59 5.59
C TYR A 116 -3.55 14.78 5.27
N GLN A 117 -4.14 15.90 4.84
CA GLN A 117 -3.40 17.14 4.62
C GLN A 117 -2.83 17.70 5.92
N ASN A 118 -3.59 17.68 7.01
CA ASN A 118 -3.13 18.12 8.31
C ASN A 118 -2.02 17.20 8.85
N ALA A 119 -2.18 15.88 8.70
CA ALA A 119 -1.14 14.93 9.08
C ALA A 119 0.18 15.14 8.30
N LEU A 120 0.08 15.46 7.01
CA LEU A 120 1.23 15.76 6.17
C LEU A 120 1.92 17.07 6.62
N ARG A 121 1.14 18.13 6.92
CA ARG A 121 1.67 19.38 7.47
C ARG A 121 2.35 19.18 8.81
N ASN A 122 1.76 18.41 9.71
CA ASN A 122 2.36 18.08 11.00
C ASN A 122 3.69 17.32 10.88
N SER A 123 3.92 16.69 9.74
CA SER A 123 5.18 16.02 9.38
C SER A 123 6.15 16.91 8.59
N GLY A 124 5.86 18.24 8.50
CA GLY A 124 6.73 19.24 7.91
C GLY A 124 6.63 19.40 6.40
N PHE A 125 5.58 18.85 5.76
CA PHE A 125 5.37 18.96 4.32
C PHE A 125 4.28 19.99 3.99
N ASP A 126 4.57 20.91 3.09
CA ASP A 126 3.63 21.97 2.66
C ASP A 126 2.87 21.63 1.37
N GLU A 127 3.24 20.53 0.71
CA GLU A 127 2.65 20.08 -0.53
C GLU A 127 1.16 19.73 -0.35
N LYS A 128 0.36 20.12 -1.33
CA LYS A 128 -1.08 19.85 -1.32
C LYS A 128 -1.38 18.44 -1.82
N ILE A 129 -2.32 17.78 -1.14
CA ILE A 129 -2.91 16.53 -1.59
C ILE A 129 -3.97 16.83 -2.65
N GLU A 130 -3.88 16.19 -3.82
CA GLU A 130 -4.77 16.41 -4.94
C GLU A 130 -5.32 15.10 -5.49
N PHE A 131 -6.59 15.14 -5.92
CA PHE A 131 -7.23 14.01 -6.57
C PHE A 131 -6.70 13.83 -7.98
N SER A 132 -6.37 12.61 -8.35
CA SER A 132 -5.91 12.27 -9.70
C SER A 132 -6.69 11.08 -10.27
N THR A 133 -7.29 11.28 -11.43
CA THR A 133 -8.00 10.24 -12.18
C THR A 133 -7.06 9.27 -12.91
N ASN A 134 -5.76 9.57 -12.95
CA ASN A 134 -4.76 8.75 -13.64
C ASN A 134 -4.52 7.41 -12.94
N LYS A 135 -5.50 6.53 -12.97
CA LYS A 135 -5.37 5.11 -12.60
C LYS A 135 -4.55 4.38 -13.68
N LYS A 136 -3.27 4.73 -13.82
CA LYS A 136 -2.38 3.94 -14.69
C LYS A 136 -2.28 2.54 -14.09
N ALA A 137 -2.96 1.59 -14.69
CA ALA A 137 -2.71 0.18 -14.45
C ALA A 137 -1.23 -0.08 -14.76
N LYS A 138 -0.42 -0.19 -13.70
CA LYS A 138 0.99 -0.57 -13.86
C LYS A 138 0.99 -2.02 -14.32
N ALA A 139 1.19 -2.23 -15.62
CA ALA A 139 1.49 -3.56 -16.12
C ALA A 139 2.64 -4.14 -15.28
N ARG A 140 2.37 -5.20 -14.53
CA ARG A 140 3.39 -5.92 -13.77
C ARG A 140 4.33 -6.57 -14.77
N ARG A 141 5.39 -5.87 -15.14
CA ARG A 141 6.49 -6.49 -15.86
C ARG A 141 7.22 -7.39 -14.86
N SER A 142 7.08 -8.69 -15.02
CA SER A 142 7.91 -9.69 -14.33
C SER A 142 9.34 -9.51 -14.79
N ARG A 143 10.13 -8.72 -14.06
CA ARG A 143 11.57 -8.61 -14.26
C ARG A 143 12.25 -9.32 -13.11
N LYS A 144 13.21 -10.17 -13.41
CA LYS A 144 14.15 -10.64 -12.39
C LYS A 144 14.95 -9.43 -11.91
N VAL A 145 14.72 -9.01 -10.68
CA VAL A 145 15.39 -7.86 -10.05
C VAL A 145 16.16 -8.37 -8.84
N ILE A 146 17.46 -8.08 -8.81
CA ILE A 146 18.32 -8.32 -7.66
C ILE A 146 18.47 -7.01 -6.90
N TRP A 147 18.11 -7.03 -5.62
CA TRP A 147 18.17 -5.84 -4.78
C TRP A 147 19.45 -5.80 -3.96
N PHE A 148 20.13 -4.66 -3.98
CA PHE A 148 21.19 -4.32 -3.03
C PHE A 148 20.62 -3.32 -2.02
N ASN A 149 20.56 -3.72 -0.75
CA ASN A 149 19.90 -2.96 0.34
C ASN A 149 20.90 -2.52 1.43
N PRO A 150 21.79 -1.56 1.16
CA PRO A 150 22.67 -1.03 2.19
C PRO A 150 21.87 -0.18 3.20
N PRO A 151 22.35 -0.06 4.46
CA PRO A 151 21.76 0.86 5.41
C PRO A 151 21.94 2.31 4.93
N TYR A 152 20.91 3.13 5.15
CA TYR A 152 20.96 4.56 4.86
C TYR A 152 21.49 5.33 6.07
N ASN A 153 22.42 6.23 5.82
CA ASN A 153 22.90 7.20 6.81
C ASN A 153 23.15 8.54 6.08
N ALA A 154 22.45 9.59 6.50
CA ALA A 154 22.61 10.93 5.93
C ALA A 154 24.00 11.56 6.18
N ALA A 155 24.70 11.13 7.24
CA ALA A 155 26.05 11.59 7.55
C ALA A 155 27.13 10.99 6.64
N VAL A 156 26.79 9.95 5.86
CA VAL A 156 27.74 9.37 4.89
C VAL A 156 27.73 10.18 3.61
N ALA A 157 28.79 10.93 3.37
CA ALA A 157 28.97 11.79 2.21
C ALA A 157 29.09 11.01 0.88
N ASP A 158 29.45 9.74 0.97
CA ASP A 158 29.68 8.87 -0.20
C ASP A 158 28.40 8.43 -0.87
N ASN A 159 28.36 8.57 -2.20
CA ASN A 159 27.28 8.01 -3.00
C ASN A 159 27.49 6.50 -3.18
N ILE A 160 27.02 5.71 -2.21
CA ILE A 160 27.11 4.24 -2.21
C ILE A 160 26.57 3.66 -3.50
N GLY A 161 25.46 4.18 -4.00
CA GLY A 161 24.85 3.71 -5.24
C GLY A 161 25.75 3.90 -6.46
N LYS A 162 26.38 5.06 -6.58
CA LYS A 162 27.32 5.33 -7.67
C LYS A 162 28.54 4.42 -7.60
N LYS A 163 29.10 4.23 -6.41
CA LYS A 163 30.23 3.32 -6.18
C LYS A 163 29.86 1.87 -6.49
N PHE A 164 28.71 1.41 -6.01
CA PHE A 164 28.21 0.07 -6.28
C PHE A 164 28.07 -0.23 -7.76
N PHE A 165 27.38 0.65 -8.51
CA PHE A 165 27.21 0.46 -9.95
C PHE A 165 28.51 0.58 -10.72
N SER A 166 29.48 1.40 -10.27
CA SER A 166 30.81 1.47 -10.85
C SER A 166 31.57 0.13 -10.68
N ILE A 167 31.47 -0.49 -9.51
CA ILE A 167 32.06 -1.81 -9.27
C ILE A 167 31.40 -2.87 -10.16
N VAL A 168 30.08 -2.86 -10.27
CA VAL A 168 29.34 -3.79 -11.14
C VAL A 168 29.79 -3.64 -12.61
N ASP A 169 29.85 -2.41 -13.11
CA ASP A 169 30.24 -2.17 -14.52
C ASP A 169 31.71 -2.57 -14.77
N LYS A 170 32.59 -2.41 -13.75
CA LYS A 170 34.00 -2.81 -13.85
C LYS A 170 34.18 -4.33 -13.88
N HIS A 171 33.45 -5.08 -13.04
CA HIS A 171 33.65 -6.53 -12.89
C HIS A 171 32.76 -7.37 -13.80
N PHE A 172 31.62 -6.84 -14.23
CA PHE A 172 30.74 -7.52 -15.18
C PHE A 172 30.71 -6.74 -16.50
N THR A 173 31.80 -6.84 -17.25
CA THR A 173 31.95 -6.24 -18.58
C THR A 173 30.97 -6.83 -19.58
N HIS A 174 30.86 -6.24 -20.77
CA HIS A 174 29.89 -6.66 -21.79
C HIS A 174 30.00 -8.16 -22.13
N ASP A 175 31.22 -8.71 -22.14
CA ASP A 175 31.51 -10.09 -22.50
C ASP A 175 31.46 -11.08 -21.30
N HIS A 176 31.17 -10.58 -20.11
CA HIS A 176 31.13 -11.42 -18.94
C HIS A 176 29.89 -12.32 -18.93
N LYS A 177 30.05 -13.63 -18.65
CA LYS A 177 28.98 -14.64 -18.68
C LYS A 177 27.73 -14.29 -17.87
N PHE A 178 27.89 -13.52 -16.80
CA PHE A 178 26.77 -13.08 -15.93
C PHE A 178 26.31 -11.64 -16.20
N ARG A 179 26.74 -10.99 -17.29
CA ARG A 179 26.34 -9.62 -17.60
C ARG A 179 24.83 -9.44 -17.74
N LYS A 180 24.11 -10.46 -18.24
CA LYS A 180 22.65 -10.44 -18.35
C LYS A 180 21.94 -10.35 -17.00
N ASP A 181 22.56 -10.90 -15.93
CA ASP A 181 22.01 -10.94 -14.58
C ASP A 181 22.56 -9.79 -13.71
N PHE A 182 23.78 -9.31 -13.96
CA PHE A 182 24.44 -8.23 -13.22
C PHE A 182 24.66 -7.00 -14.09
N ASN A 183 23.61 -6.18 -14.22
CA ASN A 183 23.64 -4.91 -14.95
C ASN A 183 22.66 -3.90 -14.31
N ARG A 184 22.69 -2.65 -14.78
CA ARG A 184 21.84 -1.57 -14.23
C ARG A 184 20.33 -1.77 -14.43
N ASN A 185 19.91 -2.68 -15.31
CA ASN A 185 18.50 -2.99 -15.53
C ASN A 185 17.96 -4.01 -14.54
N THR A 186 18.80 -4.99 -14.19
CA THR A 186 18.46 -6.10 -13.27
C THR A 186 18.83 -5.79 -11.82
N LEU A 187 19.90 -5.03 -11.58
CA LEU A 187 20.29 -4.60 -10.24
C LEU A 187 19.56 -3.33 -9.85
N LYS A 188 19.03 -3.30 -8.65
CA LYS A 188 18.38 -2.14 -8.07
C LYS A 188 18.95 -1.85 -6.69
N LEU A 189 19.10 -0.56 -6.40
CA LEU A 189 19.49 -0.08 -5.08
C LEU A 189 18.23 0.31 -4.31
N SER A 190 18.12 -0.20 -3.12
CA SER A 190 17.18 0.26 -2.10
C SER A 190 17.94 0.48 -0.80
N TYR A 191 17.51 1.42 0.01
CA TYR A 191 18.11 1.62 1.32
C TYR A 191 17.22 1.03 2.41
N SER A 192 17.83 0.33 3.36
CA SER A 192 17.17 -0.01 4.61
C SER A 192 17.31 1.14 5.61
N CYS A 193 16.24 1.47 6.33
CA CYS A 193 16.35 2.37 7.48
C CYS A 193 17.05 1.61 8.61
N MET A 194 18.03 2.26 9.25
CA MET A 194 18.60 1.72 10.48
C MET A 194 17.50 1.66 11.55
N PRO A 195 17.42 0.61 12.37
CA PRO A 195 16.56 0.64 13.55
C PRO A 195 16.90 1.88 14.36
N SER A 196 15.88 2.66 14.74
CA SER A 196 16.07 3.72 15.73
C SER A 196 16.67 3.05 16.97
N GLY A 197 17.92 3.38 17.30
CA GLY A 197 18.55 2.89 18.51
C GLY A 197 17.65 3.19 19.71
N LYS A 198 17.45 2.17 20.54
CA LYS A 198 16.84 2.34 21.86
C LYS A 198 17.79 3.12 22.75
#